data_a61d9ab8a8be91efaef46d3df7d31f42
#
_entry.id   a61d9ab8a8be91efaef46d3df7d31f42
#
_cell.length_a   1.000
_cell.length_b   1.000
_cell.length_c   1.000
_cell.angle_alpha   90.00
_cell.angle_beta   90.00
_cell.angle_gamma   90.00
#
_symmetry.space_group_name_H-M   'P 1'
#
loop_
_entity.id
_entity.type
_entity.pdbx_description
1 polymer ?
#
loop_
_entity_poly.entity_id
_entity_poly.type
_entity_poly.pdbx_seq_one_letter_code
_entity_poly.pdbx_strand_id
1 'polypeptide(L)'
;MVARRRNCDYTLTSILGLDPNEAQLYLLVVYSGKMTVSKIAEACNWNAEKVKLYSTRLTEKGMFIEIEEDNFESLHPRFALSNRYRRRCNELGVEYGKNDKVDSLAAYLEKYYDLARTN
;
A
#
# COMPACT_ATOMS: atom_id res chain seq x y z
N MET A 1 -8.45 16.61 5.58
CA MET A 1 -8.57 15.13 5.73
C MET A 1 -9.09 14.47 4.47
N VAL A 2 -10.27 14.86 4.01
CA VAL A 2 -10.83 14.28 2.78
C VAL A 2 -9.94 14.55 1.57
N ALA A 3 -9.42 15.78 1.46
CA ALA A 3 -8.55 16.14 0.33
C ALA A 3 -7.27 15.33 0.29
N ARG A 4 -6.65 15.07 1.46
CA ARG A 4 -5.42 14.26 1.52
C ARG A 4 -5.70 12.80 1.16
N ARG A 5 -6.82 12.26 1.61
CA ARG A 5 -7.20 10.90 1.26
C ARG A 5 -7.41 10.78 -0.25
N ARG A 6 -8.03 11.76 -0.88
CA ARG A 6 -8.20 11.77 -2.33
C ARG A 6 -6.87 11.81 -3.05
N ASN A 7 -5.90 12.59 -2.53
CA ASN A 7 -4.57 12.65 -3.12
C ASN A 7 -3.84 11.32 -2.98
N CYS A 8 -3.98 10.64 -1.83
CA CYS A 8 -3.41 9.32 -1.63
C CYS A 8 -4.02 8.33 -2.63
N ASP A 9 -5.35 8.32 -2.74
CA ASP A 9 -6.04 7.42 -3.64
C ASP A 9 -5.63 7.66 -5.09
N TYR A 10 -5.54 8.92 -5.50
CA TYR A 10 -5.14 9.26 -6.87
C TYR A 10 -3.74 8.73 -7.17
N THR A 11 -2.78 9.00 -6.29
CA THR A 11 -1.41 8.55 -6.50
C THR A 11 -1.34 7.03 -6.56
N LEU A 12 -2.00 6.36 -5.62
CA LEU A 12 -1.96 4.89 -5.56
C LEU A 12 -2.65 4.25 -6.76
N THR A 13 -3.80 4.77 -7.17
CA THR A 13 -4.57 4.14 -8.26
C THR A 13 -4.11 4.61 -9.63
N SER A 14 -3.99 5.92 -9.84
CA SER A 14 -3.72 6.47 -11.17
C SER A 14 -2.26 6.44 -11.55
N ILE A 15 -1.36 6.66 -10.59
CA ILE A 15 0.07 6.69 -10.87
C ILE A 15 0.70 5.32 -10.67
N LEU A 16 0.39 4.65 -9.56
CA LEU A 16 0.99 3.35 -9.25
C LEU A 16 0.20 2.17 -9.80
N GLY A 17 -1.00 2.41 -10.30
CA GLY A 17 -1.80 1.38 -10.95
C GLY A 17 -2.39 0.35 -10.00
N LEU A 18 -2.68 0.76 -8.77
CA LEU A 18 -3.36 -0.12 -7.83
C LEU A 18 -4.86 -0.11 -8.07
N ASP A 19 -5.48 -1.25 -7.85
CA ASP A 19 -6.93 -1.36 -7.77
C ASP A 19 -7.40 -0.59 -6.53
N PRO A 20 -8.61 0.02 -6.53
CA PRO A 20 -9.10 0.74 -5.34
C PRO A 20 -9.10 -0.09 -4.06
N ASN A 21 -9.39 -1.39 -4.15
CA ASN A 21 -9.34 -2.27 -2.98
C ASN A 21 -7.91 -2.48 -2.49
N GLU A 22 -6.97 -2.60 -3.43
CA GLU A 22 -5.54 -2.68 -3.07
C GLU A 22 -5.08 -1.40 -2.36
N ALA A 23 -5.49 -0.25 -2.88
CA ALA A 23 -5.13 1.04 -2.28
C ALA A 23 -5.68 1.16 -0.87
N GLN A 24 -6.94 0.80 -0.68
CA GLN A 24 -7.58 0.83 0.64
C GLN A 24 -6.85 -0.07 1.62
N LEU A 25 -6.54 -1.29 1.20
CA LEU A 25 -5.86 -2.26 2.05
C LEU A 25 -4.44 -1.82 2.39
N TYR A 26 -3.71 -1.29 1.41
CA TYR A 26 -2.35 -0.80 1.65
C TYR A 26 -2.35 0.29 2.72
N LEU A 27 -3.23 1.28 2.58
CA LEU A 27 -3.31 2.37 3.55
C LEU A 27 -3.71 1.87 4.94
N LEU A 28 -4.65 0.93 5.01
CA LEU A 28 -5.06 0.36 6.30
C LEU A 28 -3.86 -0.21 7.06
N VAL A 29 -3.05 -1.02 6.40
CA VAL A 29 -1.92 -1.68 7.05
C VAL A 29 -0.79 -0.70 7.36
N VAL A 30 -0.57 0.30 6.49
CA VAL A 30 0.40 1.35 6.79
C VAL A 30 0.03 2.06 8.11
N TYR A 31 -1.24 2.42 8.27
CA TYR A 31 -1.70 3.16 9.45
C TYR A 31 -1.82 2.31 10.71
N SER A 32 -2.10 1.02 10.54
CA SER A 32 -2.42 0.14 11.68
C SER A 32 -1.24 -0.71 12.16
N GLY A 33 -0.25 -0.94 11.31
CA GLY A 33 0.78 -1.93 11.55
C GLY A 33 0.34 -3.28 10.98
N LYS A 34 1.13 -4.32 11.21
CA LYS A 34 0.84 -5.65 10.69
C LYS A 34 -0.54 -6.13 11.17
N MET A 35 -1.23 -6.86 10.30
CA MET A 35 -2.59 -7.33 10.57
C MET A 35 -2.78 -8.75 10.07
N THR A 36 -3.57 -9.51 10.82
CA THR A 36 -3.99 -10.83 10.38
C THR A 36 -5.13 -10.70 9.37
N VAL A 37 -5.36 -11.75 8.59
CA VAL A 37 -6.50 -11.81 7.67
C VAL A 37 -7.81 -11.52 8.41
N SER A 38 -7.99 -12.10 9.61
CA SER A 38 -9.21 -11.88 10.40
C SER A 38 -9.42 -10.40 10.75
N LYS A 39 -8.37 -9.72 11.17
CA LYS A 39 -8.47 -8.31 11.54
C LYS A 39 -8.74 -7.43 10.32
N ILE A 40 -8.11 -7.73 9.21
CA ILE A 40 -8.36 -6.99 7.96
C ILE A 40 -9.80 -7.19 7.50
N ALA A 41 -10.28 -8.43 7.54
CA ALA A 41 -11.65 -8.76 7.15
C ALA A 41 -12.65 -7.96 7.98
N GLU A 42 -12.41 -7.88 9.28
CA GLU A 42 -13.27 -7.11 10.20
C GLU A 42 -13.22 -5.62 9.88
N ALA A 43 -12.02 -5.07 9.71
CA ALA A 43 -11.84 -3.64 9.47
C ALA A 43 -12.41 -3.19 8.14
N CYS A 44 -12.31 -4.01 7.11
CA CYS A 44 -12.79 -3.67 5.76
C CYS A 44 -14.20 -4.15 5.48
N ASN A 45 -14.74 -4.98 6.33
CA ASN A 45 -16.01 -5.68 6.11
C ASN A 45 -15.95 -6.53 4.83
N TRP A 46 -14.85 -7.28 4.69
CA TRP A 46 -14.61 -8.20 3.60
C TRP A 46 -14.62 -9.63 4.12
N ASN A 47 -14.86 -10.60 3.24
CA ASN A 47 -14.66 -11.99 3.62
C ASN A 47 -13.16 -12.34 3.54
N ALA A 48 -12.77 -13.47 4.12
CA ALA A 48 -11.37 -13.88 4.18
C ALA A 48 -10.76 -14.08 2.79
N GLU A 49 -11.55 -14.61 1.86
CA GLU A 49 -11.06 -14.85 0.50
C GLU A 49 -10.67 -13.55 -0.20
N LYS A 50 -11.49 -12.53 -0.04
CA LYS A 50 -11.20 -11.21 -0.61
C LYS A 50 -9.95 -10.61 0.01
N VAL A 51 -9.80 -10.73 1.34
CA VAL A 51 -8.60 -10.25 2.03
C VAL A 51 -7.36 -10.93 1.47
N LYS A 52 -7.39 -12.26 1.36
CA LYS A 52 -6.24 -13.02 0.86
C LYS A 52 -5.90 -12.63 -0.58
N LEU A 53 -6.91 -12.45 -1.42
CA LEU A 53 -6.72 -12.07 -2.81
C LEU A 53 -5.94 -10.75 -2.92
N TYR A 54 -6.43 -9.71 -2.25
CA TYR A 54 -5.82 -8.39 -2.36
C TYR A 54 -4.49 -8.29 -1.61
N SER A 55 -4.35 -9.00 -0.50
CA SER A 55 -3.08 -9.06 0.22
C SER A 55 -2.01 -9.73 -0.62
N THR A 56 -2.37 -10.82 -1.31
CA THR A 56 -1.44 -11.51 -2.22
C THR A 56 -1.04 -10.60 -3.37
N ARG A 57 -1.99 -9.87 -3.95
CA ARG A 57 -1.68 -8.93 -5.03
C ARG A 57 -0.70 -7.85 -4.59
N LEU A 58 -0.89 -7.29 -3.39
CA LEU A 58 0.03 -6.30 -2.85
C LEU A 58 1.41 -6.89 -2.57
N THR A 59 1.45 -8.14 -2.13
CA THR A 59 2.72 -8.84 -1.93
C THR A 59 3.45 -9.01 -3.26
N GLU A 60 2.73 -9.41 -4.30
CA GLU A 60 3.30 -9.58 -5.64
C GLU A 60 3.79 -8.26 -6.22
N LYS A 61 3.13 -7.15 -5.87
CA LYS A 61 3.52 -5.82 -6.32
C LYS A 61 4.67 -5.23 -5.50
N GLY A 62 5.14 -5.93 -4.48
CA GLY A 62 6.27 -5.50 -3.68
C GLY A 62 5.93 -4.46 -2.63
N MET A 63 4.68 -4.41 -2.21
CA MET A 63 4.21 -3.43 -1.23
C MET A 63 3.86 -4.04 0.12
N PHE A 64 3.59 -5.33 0.15
CA PHE A 64 3.32 -6.10 1.37
C PHE A 64 4.30 -7.24 1.50
N ILE A 65 4.45 -7.74 2.73
CA ILE A 65 5.15 -8.97 3.02
C ILE A 65 4.30 -9.79 3.97
N GLU A 66 4.24 -11.10 3.74
CA GLU A 66 3.57 -12.02 4.65
C GLU A 66 4.62 -12.48 5.66
N ILE A 67 4.46 -12.10 6.93
CA ILE A 67 5.45 -12.40 7.97
C ILE A 67 5.27 -13.81 8.50
N GLU A 68 4.03 -14.16 8.78
CA GLU A 68 3.65 -15.51 9.21
C GLU A 68 2.40 -15.84 8.42
N GLU A 69 1.98 -17.08 8.46
CA GLU A 69 0.77 -17.48 7.73
C GLU A 69 -0.38 -16.55 8.08
N ASP A 70 -0.97 -15.94 7.04
CA ASP A 70 -2.12 -15.04 7.16
C ASP A 70 -1.87 -13.78 7.99
N ASN A 71 -0.60 -13.34 8.12
CA ASN A 71 -0.24 -12.13 8.83
C ASN A 71 0.57 -11.23 7.91
N PHE A 72 0.02 -10.08 7.55
CA PHE A 72 0.61 -9.20 6.54
C PHE A 72 1.10 -7.89 7.14
N GLU A 73 2.23 -7.42 6.62
CA GLU A 73 2.82 -6.14 6.98
C GLU A 73 3.11 -5.35 5.70
N SER A 74 3.01 -4.04 5.75
CA SER A 74 3.43 -3.22 4.62
C SER A 74 4.95 -3.03 4.68
N LEU A 75 5.58 -2.94 3.51
CA LEU A 75 6.96 -2.50 3.44
C LEU A 75 7.00 -1.00 3.66
N HIS A 76 8.17 -0.48 4.09
CA HIS A 76 8.32 0.94 4.36
C HIS A 76 7.88 1.75 3.12
N PRO A 77 7.08 2.83 3.30
CA PRO A 77 6.51 3.55 2.17
C PRO A 77 7.52 4.07 1.15
N ARG A 78 8.67 4.53 1.60
CA ARG A 78 9.69 5.02 0.66
C ARG A 78 10.16 3.91 -0.27
N PHE A 79 10.35 2.72 0.27
CA PHE A 79 10.74 1.58 -0.53
C PHE A 79 9.58 1.06 -1.38
N ALA A 80 8.43 0.85 -0.74
CA ALA A 80 7.27 0.25 -1.41
C ALA A 80 6.80 1.09 -2.60
N LEU A 81 6.67 2.40 -2.39
CA LEU A 81 6.15 3.28 -3.43
C LEU A 81 7.16 3.49 -4.55
N SER A 82 8.44 3.68 -4.23
CA SER A 82 9.49 3.84 -5.24
C SER A 82 9.64 2.59 -6.10
N ASN A 83 9.65 1.43 -5.45
CA ASN A 83 9.78 0.16 -6.16
C ASN A 83 8.56 -0.12 -7.04
N ARG A 84 7.36 0.14 -6.51
CA ARG A 84 6.14 -0.04 -7.30
C ARG A 84 6.10 0.92 -8.48
N TYR A 85 6.50 2.16 -8.27
CA TYR A 85 6.53 3.15 -9.36
C TYR A 85 7.49 2.72 -10.47
N ARG A 86 8.67 2.23 -10.10
CA ARG A 86 9.62 1.74 -11.10
C ARG A 86 9.04 0.59 -11.91
N ARG A 87 8.39 -0.37 -11.24
CA ARG A 87 7.73 -1.49 -11.92
C ARG A 87 6.61 -1.00 -12.83
N ARG A 88 5.85 -0.01 -12.36
CA ARG A 88 4.75 0.54 -13.15
C ARG A 88 5.25 1.23 -14.41
N CYS A 89 6.34 1.99 -14.33
CA CYS A 89 6.94 2.59 -15.50
C CYS A 89 7.37 1.53 -16.49
N ASN A 90 7.94 0.45 -16.00
CA ASN A 90 8.34 -0.67 -16.84
C ASN A 90 7.13 -1.32 -17.52
N GLU A 91 6.04 -1.53 -16.79
CA GLU A 91 4.80 -2.08 -17.34
C GLU A 91 4.23 -1.20 -18.46
N LEU A 92 4.34 0.11 -18.29
CA LEU A 92 3.79 1.08 -19.24
C LEU A 92 4.76 1.40 -20.39
N GLY A 93 5.99 0.91 -20.31
CA GLY A 93 7.00 1.19 -21.33
C GLY A 93 7.47 2.64 -21.33
N VAL A 94 7.42 3.31 -20.17
CA VAL A 94 7.87 4.68 -20.03
C VAL A 94 9.14 4.73 -19.20
N GLU A 95 9.93 5.79 -19.40
CA GLU A 95 11.17 5.96 -18.67
C GLU A 95 10.90 6.23 -17.18
N TYR A 96 11.66 5.55 -16.32
CA TYR A 96 11.59 5.78 -14.88
C TYR A 96 12.35 7.06 -14.54
N GLY A 97 11.71 7.92 -13.76
CA GLY A 97 12.33 9.14 -13.31
C GLY A 97 11.62 9.64 -12.07
N LYS A 98 12.07 10.79 -11.58
CA LYS A 98 11.50 11.38 -10.38
C LYS A 98 10.01 11.70 -10.60
N ASN A 99 9.20 11.41 -9.60
CA ASN A 99 7.78 11.77 -9.60
C ASN A 99 7.44 12.41 -8.26
N ASP A 100 7.10 13.69 -8.29
CA ASP A 100 6.88 14.47 -7.07
C ASP A 100 5.68 13.97 -6.27
N LYS A 101 4.65 13.47 -6.95
CA LYS A 101 3.46 12.96 -6.25
C LYS A 101 3.78 11.66 -5.49
N VAL A 102 4.57 10.80 -6.10
CA VAL A 102 5.01 9.55 -5.44
C VAL A 102 5.89 9.89 -4.25
N ASP A 103 6.85 10.79 -4.43
CA ASP A 103 7.77 11.20 -3.37
C ASP A 103 7.01 11.86 -2.21
N SER A 104 6.04 12.72 -2.52
CA SER A 104 5.24 13.39 -1.52
C SER A 104 4.37 12.42 -0.72
N LEU A 105 3.79 11.44 -1.40
CA LEU A 105 2.99 10.42 -0.73
C LEU A 105 3.87 9.57 0.18
N ALA A 106 5.04 9.17 -0.30
CA ALA A 106 5.97 8.37 0.50
C ALA A 106 6.37 9.11 1.78
N ALA A 107 6.69 10.40 1.67
CA ALA A 107 7.05 11.22 2.82
C ALA A 107 5.87 11.36 3.80
N TYR A 108 4.67 11.56 3.26
CA TYR A 108 3.46 11.68 4.09
C TYR A 108 3.17 10.39 4.85
N LEU A 109 3.24 9.26 4.16
CA LEU A 109 2.93 7.96 4.78
C LEU A 109 4.01 7.49 5.75
N GLU A 110 5.25 7.88 5.53
CA GLU A 110 6.36 7.49 6.42
C GLU A 110 6.08 7.85 7.87
N LYS A 111 5.52 9.03 8.10
CA LYS A 111 5.17 9.50 9.45
C LYS A 111 4.21 8.53 10.13
N TYR A 112 3.17 8.11 9.44
CA TYR A 112 2.16 7.22 10.00
C TYR A 112 2.66 5.80 10.12
N TYR A 113 3.49 5.39 9.16
CA TYR A 113 4.14 4.08 9.22
C TYR A 113 5.00 3.98 10.49
N ASP A 114 5.81 4.99 10.74
CA ASP A 114 6.69 5.00 11.91
C ASP A 114 5.89 5.04 13.21
N LEU A 115 4.85 5.87 13.27
CA LEU A 115 4.01 5.98 14.47
C LEU A 115 3.35 4.66 14.83
N ALA A 116 2.92 3.90 13.85
CA ALA A 116 2.23 2.63 14.11
C ALA A 116 3.18 1.54 14.61
N ARG A 117 4.48 1.72 14.45
CA ARG A 117 5.50 0.71 14.78
C ARG A 117 6.43 1.11 15.91
N THR A 118 6.23 2.31 16.47
CA THR A 118 6.99 2.75 17.64
C THR A 118 6.08 2.66 18.86
N ASN A 119 6.51 1.90 19.82
CA ASN A 119 5.77 1.76 21.07
C ASN A 119 6.69 1.96 22.22
#